data_b4efe28cc1c7dfaf19e9cb3782c48a25
#
_entry.id   b4efe28cc1c7dfaf19e9cb3782c48a25
#
_cell.length_a   1.000
_cell.length_b   1.000
_cell.length_c   1.000
_cell.angle_alpha   90.00
_cell.angle_beta   90.00
_cell.angle_gamma   90.00
#
_symmetry.space_group_name_H-M   'P 1'
#
loop_
_entity.id
_entity.type
_entity.pdbx_description
1 polymer ?
#
loop_
_entity_poly.entity_id
_entity_poly.type
_entity_poly.pdbx_seq_one_letter_code
_entity_poly.pdbx_strand_id
1 'polypeptide(L)'
;VQSFNLQILDDPAVNADRAVFLNLETNRTVAPFAGLGLQPFSFLIITNDDSQIGFSTATYTVSEDTGVGAATITVVRAGGVTGAASVDFQSLTNGTATPGVDFMPVSGTLSFAAGETVKTFSVPIIDDALVEGNETIPLILTNFNGLVTAGQATAILTIVDNDTAPGVFNFSSATYSISESSSTVNALITVVRANG
;
A
#
# COMPACT_ATOMS: atom_id res chain seq x y z
N VAL A 1 54.54 -1.59 -3.76
CA VAL A 1 53.10 -1.74 -3.38
C VAL A 1 52.73 -3.18 -3.67
N GLN A 2 52.12 -3.84 -2.70
CA GLN A 2 51.53 -5.18 -2.84
C GLN A 2 50.05 -5.06 -2.67
N SER A 3 49.28 -5.82 -3.43
CA SER A 3 47.82 -5.88 -3.35
C SER A 3 47.36 -7.33 -3.37
N PHE A 4 46.20 -7.58 -2.79
CA PHE A 4 45.50 -8.85 -2.88
C PHE A 4 44.01 -8.59 -3.19
N ASN A 5 43.38 -9.59 -3.79
CA ASN A 5 41.94 -9.54 -4.10
C ASN A 5 41.16 -10.34 -3.05
N LEU A 6 40.10 -9.81 -2.58
CA LEU A 6 39.09 -10.52 -1.77
C LEU A 6 37.83 -10.69 -2.64
N GLN A 7 37.44 -11.95 -2.86
CA GLN A 7 36.20 -12.21 -3.59
C GLN A 7 35.01 -12.01 -2.65
N ILE A 8 34.08 -11.14 -3.02
CA ILE A 8 32.81 -10.97 -2.35
C ILE A 8 31.75 -11.72 -3.15
N LEU A 9 30.98 -12.55 -2.47
CA LEU A 9 29.86 -13.28 -3.06
C LEU A 9 28.59 -12.47 -2.82
N ASP A 10 27.85 -12.25 -3.89
CA ASP A 10 26.52 -11.69 -3.88
C ASP A 10 25.52 -12.68 -3.28
N ASP A 11 24.55 -12.19 -2.48
CA ASP A 11 23.42 -12.98 -2.02
C ASP A 11 22.13 -12.16 -2.21
N PRO A 12 20.99 -12.75 -2.60
CA PRO A 12 19.75 -12.02 -2.88
C PRO A 12 18.97 -11.62 -1.62
N ALA A 13 19.58 -11.75 -0.45
CA ALA A 13 18.88 -11.44 0.81
C ALA A 13 18.99 -9.96 1.17
N VAL A 14 17.84 -9.34 1.42
CA VAL A 14 17.78 -7.98 1.97
C VAL A 14 18.26 -8.00 3.42
N ASN A 15 19.52 -7.63 3.63
CA ASN A 15 20.15 -7.62 4.95
C ASN A 15 20.92 -6.30 5.20
N ALA A 16 21.48 -6.14 6.40
CA ALA A 16 22.28 -4.97 6.71
C ALA A 16 23.67 -5.03 6.08
N ASP A 17 24.29 -3.87 5.89
CA ASP A 17 25.72 -3.78 5.53
C ASP A 17 26.58 -4.61 6.47
N ARG A 18 27.61 -5.22 5.93
CA ARG A 18 28.55 -6.07 6.68
C ARG A 18 29.94 -5.46 6.69
N ALA A 19 30.69 -5.69 7.75
CA ALA A 19 32.07 -5.27 7.87
C ALA A 19 33.00 -6.49 8.02
N VAL A 20 34.06 -6.52 7.22
CA VAL A 20 35.16 -7.49 7.36
C VAL A 20 36.36 -6.76 7.98
N PHE A 21 36.83 -7.26 9.11
CA PHE A 21 38.05 -6.77 9.74
C PHE A 21 39.26 -7.36 9.06
N LEU A 22 40.14 -6.52 8.53
CA LEU A 22 41.40 -6.88 7.88
C LEU A 22 42.55 -6.52 8.80
N ASN A 23 43.38 -7.51 9.16
CA ASN A 23 44.56 -7.33 9.99
C ASN A 23 45.83 -7.79 9.25
N LEU A 24 46.86 -6.97 9.31
CA LEU A 24 48.17 -7.33 8.81
C LEU A 24 49.02 -7.91 9.94
N GLU A 25 49.56 -9.08 9.76
CA GLU A 25 50.47 -9.73 10.69
C GLU A 25 51.88 -9.84 10.11
N THR A 26 52.92 -9.65 10.91
CA THR A 26 54.28 -9.89 10.49
C THR A 26 54.62 -11.39 10.65
N ASN A 27 55.12 -12.00 9.60
CA ASN A 27 55.73 -13.29 9.76
C ASN A 27 57.15 -13.13 10.37
N ARG A 28 57.28 -13.45 11.64
CA ARG A 28 58.53 -13.26 12.45
C ARG A 28 59.58 -14.32 12.16
N THR A 29 59.42 -15.22 11.19
CA THR A 29 60.35 -16.35 10.95
C THR A 29 61.53 -16.05 10.03
N VAL A 30 61.51 -14.88 9.32
CA VAL A 30 62.57 -14.50 8.37
C VAL A 30 63.03 -13.04 8.65
N ALA A 31 64.33 -12.87 8.89
CA ALA A 31 64.93 -11.53 9.04
C ALA A 31 65.50 -11.06 7.68
N PRO A 32 65.58 -9.74 7.37
CA PRO A 32 65.11 -8.60 8.20
C PRO A 32 63.58 -8.40 8.10
N PHE A 33 62.94 -8.10 9.23
CA PHE A 33 61.49 -7.88 9.31
C PHE A 33 61.13 -6.53 8.74
N ALA A 34 60.07 -6.47 7.90
CA ALA A 34 59.30 -5.28 7.68
C ALA A 34 58.44 -5.06 8.95
N GLY A 35 58.57 -3.91 9.59
CA GLY A 35 57.68 -3.52 10.70
C GLY A 35 56.25 -3.21 10.16
N LEU A 36 55.26 -3.40 10.99
CA LEU A 36 53.91 -2.88 10.69
C LEU A 36 53.94 -1.35 10.73
N GLY A 37 53.26 -0.74 9.74
CA GLY A 37 53.04 0.71 9.71
C GLY A 37 52.05 1.18 10.78
N LEU A 38 51.72 2.46 10.73
CA LEU A 38 50.78 3.09 11.67
C LEU A 38 49.33 2.57 11.54
N GLN A 39 48.99 1.89 10.43
CA GLN A 39 47.64 1.35 10.15
C GLN A 39 47.75 -0.14 9.80
N PRO A 40 47.94 -1.02 10.79
CA PRO A 40 48.05 -2.46 10.54
C PRO A 40 46.70 -3.16 10.32
N PHE A 41 45.61 -2.44 10.47
CA PHE A 41 44.25 -2.97 10.29
C PHE A 41 43.39 -2.02 9.43
N SER A 42 42.39 -2.58 8.81
CA SER A 42 41.37 -1.85 8.04
C SER A 42 40.05 -2.59 8.10
N PHE A 43 38.99 -1.92 7.72
CA PHE A 43 37.67 -2.51 7.51
C PHE A 43 37.33 -2.46 6.04
N LEU A 44 36.85 -3.56 5.51
CA LEU A 44 36.13 -3.61 4.26
C LEU A 44 34.63 -3.58 4.59
N ILE A 45 33.92 -2.57 4.13
CA ILE A 45 32.48 -2.50 4.26
C ILE A 45 31.87 -3.10 2.99
N ILE A 46 31.00 -4.08 3.17
CA ILE A 46 30.19 -4.69 2.12
C ILE A 46 28.80 -4.10 2.28
N THR A 47 28.41 -3.21 1.37
CA THR A 47 27.08 -2.61 1.36
C THR A 47 26.11 -3.56 0.69
N ASN A 48 24.94 -3.74 1.33
CA ASN A 48 23.85 -4.50 0.73
C ASN A 48 23.15 -3.65 -0.34
N ASP A 49 23.02 -4.17 -1.55
CA ASP A 49 22.34 -3.51 -2.66
C ASP A 49 21.00 -4.17 -3.03
N ASP A 50 20.63 -5.26 -2.35
CA ASP A 50 19.33 -5.89 -2.49
C ASP A 50 18.23 -5.07 -1.86
N SER A 51 17.11 -4.97 -2.55
CA SER A 51 15.94 -4.26 -2.06
C SER A 51 14.67 -5.10 -2.20
N GLN A 52 13.62 -4.64 -1.53
CA GLN A 52 12.30 -5.25 -1.54
C GLN A 52 11.27 -4.17 -1.88
N ILE A 53 10.36 -4.48 -2.82
CA ILE A 53 9.24 -3.59 -3.16
C ILE A 53 7.93 -4.27 -2.73
N GLY A 54 7.04 -3.52 -2.11
CA GLY A 54 5.74 -4.03 -1.67
C GLY A 54 4.74 -2.92 -1.35
N PHE A 55 3.48 -3.28 -1.19
CA PHE A 55 2.48 -2.39 -0.63
C PHE A 55 2.89 -1.96 0.79
N SER A 56 2.62 -0.72 1.16
CA SER A 56 2.93 -0.21 2.51
C SER A 56 2.11 -0.89 3.63
N THR A 57 0.95 -1.46 3.26
CA THR A 57 0.06 -2.22 4.13
C THR A 57 -0.68 -3.29 3.32
N ALA A 58 -1.15 -4.33 4.00
CA ALA A 58 -1.96 -5.39 3.37
C ALA A 58 -3.42 -4.96 3.12
N THR A 59 -3.88 -3.89 3.77
CA THR A 59 -5.26 -3.40 3.64
C THR A 59 -5.30 -1.88 3.54
N TYR A 60 -6.16 -1.38 2.65
CA TYR A 60 -6.51 0.03 2.48
C TYR A 60 -8.02 0.17 2.64
N THR A 61 -8.46 1.35 3.07
CA THR A 61 -9.88 1.68 3.21
C THR A 61 -10.13 3.06 2.64
N VAL A 62 -11.21 3.22 1.94
CA VAL A 62 -11.66 4.49 1.37
C VAL A 62 -13.18 4.58 1.53
N SER A 63 -13.72 5.76 1.77
CA SER A 63 -15.16 5.98 1.66
C SER A 63 -15.54 6.11 0.19
N GLU A 64 -16.71 5.68 -0.19
CA GLU A 64 -17.26 5.87 -1.52
C GLU A 64 -17.33 7.36 -1.86
N ASP A 65 -17.89 8.18 -0.96
CA ASP A 65 -17.77 9.65 -1.00
C ASP A 65 -16.38 10.09 -0.51
N THR A 66 -15.38 9.98 -1.37
CA THR A 66 -14.01 10.40 -1.03
C THR A 66 -13.79 11.91 -1.13
N GLY A 67 -14.72 12.65 -1.72
CA GLY A 67 -14.54 14.06 -2.06
C GLY A 67 -13.48 14.33 -3.14
N VAL A 68 -12.53 13.41 -3.33
CA VAL A 68 -11.50 13.42 -4.41
C VAL A 68 -11.73 12.34 -5.46
N GLY A 69 -12.71 11.44 -5.25
CA GLY A 69 -13.08 10.40 -6.20
C GLY A 69 -12.01 9.34 -6.44
N ALA A 70 -11.05 9.14 -5.52
CA ALA A 70 -9.99 8.15 -5.68
C ALA A 70 -9.34 7.72 -4.36
N ALA A 71 -8.99 6.44 -4.26
CA ALA A 71 -8.14 5.90 -3.21
C ALA A 71 -6.65 6.03 -3.60
N THR A 72 -5.81 6.52 -2.69
CA THR A 72 -4.35 6.56 -2.87
C THR A 72 -3.71 5.33 -2.29
N ILE A 73 -3.01 4.57 -3.12
CA ILE A 73 -2.30 3.35 -2.75
C ILE A 73 -0.80 3.62 -2.71
N THR A 74 -0.16 3.27 -1.61
CA THR A 74 1.28 3.50 -1.39
C THR A 74 2.08 2.21 -1.56
N VAL A 75 3.14 2.29 -2.36
CA VAL A 75 4.12 1.22 -2.57
C VAL A 75 5.46 1.71 -2.06
N VAL A 76 6.14 0.87 -1.27
CA VAL A 76 7.40 1.19 -0.62
C VAL A 76 8.53 0.29 -1.13
N ARG A 77 9.73 0.85 -1.19
CA ARG A 77 10.98 0.13 -1.45
C ARG A 77 11.84 0.22 -0.20
N ALA A 78 12.30 -0.91 0.31
CA ALA A 78 13.16 -1.03 1.49
C ALA A 78 14.44 -1.83 1.15
N GLY A 79 15.49 -1.65 1.94
CA GLY A 79 16.81 -2.27 1.72
C GLY A 79 17.75 -1.39 0.92
N GLY A 80 18.60 -1.96 0.07
CA GLY A 80 19.52 -1.25 -0.80
C GLY A 80 18.78 -0.48 -1.89
N VAL A 81 18.99 0.83 -1.98
CA VAL A 81 18.29 1.70 -2.94
C VAL A 81 19.25 2.36 -3.94
N THR A 82 20.43 1.80 -4.14
CA THR A 82 21.51 2.36 -4.97
C THR A 82 21.23 2.31 -6.47
N GLY A 83 20.43 1.33 -6.93
CA GLY A 83 20.05 1.16 -8.34
C GLY A 83 18.60 1.57 -8.60
N ALA A 84 18.25 1.74 -9.88
CA ALA A 84 16.87 1.89 -10.31
C ALA A 84 16.12 0.56 -10.21
N ALA A 85 14.81 0.62 -9.95
CA ALA A 85 13.94 -0.55 -9.89
C ALA A 85 12.55 -0.20 -10.42
N SER A 86 11.79 -1.23 -10.82
CA SER A 86 10.39 -1.03 -11.19
C SER A 86 9.52 -2.23 -10.81
N VAL A 87 8.24 -1.99 -10.70
CA VAL A 87 7.21 -2.99 -10.43
C VAL A 87 5.93 -2.62 -11.16
N ASP A 88 5.22 -3.59 -11.70
CA ASP A 88 3.91 -3.38 -12.27
C ASP A 88 2.83 -3.53 -11.18
N PHE A 89 1.80 -2.69 -11.26
CA PHE A 89 0.64 -2.75 -10.37
C PHE A 89 -0.64 -2.96 -11.16
N GLN A 90 -1.62 -3.59 -10.53
CA GLN A 90 -2.94 -3.80 -11.11
C GLN A 90 -4.01 -3.89 -10.00
N SER A 91 -5.18 -3.27 -10.24
CA SER A 91 -6.42 -3.61 -9.53
C SER A 91 -7.09 -4.79 -10.22
N LEU A 92 -7.47 -5.81 -9.46
CA LEU A 92 -8.12 -7.01 -9.97
C LEU A 92 -9.65 -6.86 -9.90
N THR A 93 -10.34 -7.62 -10.75
CA THR A 93 -11.81 -7.56 -10.91
C THR A 93 -12.53 -8.75 -10.26
N ASN A 94 -11.84 -9.49 -9.40
CA ASN A 94 -12.37 -10.66 -8.69
C ASN A 94 -12.67 -10.39 -7.20
N GLY A 95 -12.76 -9.12 -6.82
CA GLY A 95 -13.31 -8.67 -5.53
C GLY A 95 -14.82 -8.64 -5.54
N THR A 96 -15.43 -7.98 -4.56
CA THR A 96 -16.90 -7.76 -4.52
C THR A 96 -17.30 -6.51 -5.30
N ALA A 97 -16.43 -5.49 -5.36
CA ALA A 97 -16.65 -4.27 -6.12
C ALA A 97 -16.70 -4.52 -7.64
N THR A 98 -17.66 -3.92 -8.32
CA THR A 98 -17.94 -4.10 -9.74
C THR A 98 -17.19 -3.08 -10.61
N PRO A 99 -16.30 -3.51 -11.52
CA PRO A 99 -15.58 -2.59 -12.38
C PRO A 99 -16.51 -1.75 -13.26
N GLY A 100 -16.29 -0.43 -13.27
CA GLY A 100 -17.09 0.52 -14.05
C GLY A 100 -18.40 0.96 -13.38
N VAL A 101 -18.73 0.38 -12.22
CA VAL A 101 -19.85 0.76 -11.35
C VAL A 101 -19.28 1.41 -10.09
N ASP A 102 -18.47 0.70 -9.32
CA ASP A 102 -17.96 1.14 -8.02
C ASP A 102 -16.53 1.72 -8.10
N PHE A 103 -15.78 1.30 -9.12
CA PHE A 103 -14.43 1.81 -9.36
C PHE A 103 -14.01 1.69 -10.83
N MET A 104 -13.01 2.48 -11.23
CA MET A 104 -12.35 2.32 -12.53
C MET A 104 -11.09 1.46 -12.37
N PRO A 105 -10.97 0.31 -13.10
CA PRO A 105 -9.78 -0.53 -13.08
C PRO A 105 -8.51 0.23 -13.49
N VAL A 106 -7.41 -0.02 -12.77
CA VAL A 106 -6.12 0.62 -13.03
C VAL A 106 -5.00 -0.41 -13.16
N SER A 107 -4.05 -0.11 -14.02
CA SER A 107 -2.79 -0.83 -14.14
C SER A 107 -1.67 0.09 -14.63
N GLY A 108 -0.43 -0.25 -14.33
CA GLY A 108 0.72 0.51 -14.79
C GLY A 108 2.01 0.04 -14.16
N THR A 109 3.08 0.82 -14.37
CA THR A 109 4.42 0.54 -13.84
C THR A 109 4.86 1.68 -12.93
N LEU A 110 5.31 1.35 -11.72
CA LEU A 110 5.99 2.26 -10.80
C LEU A 110 7.49 2.13 -10.98
N SER A 111 8.14 3.22 -11.37
CA SER A 111 9.60 3.28 -11.54
C SER A 111 10.22 4.05 -10.38
N PHE A 112 11.16 3.40 -9.69
CA PHE A 112 11.96 3.96 -8.60
C PHE A 112 13.33 4.30 -9.14
N ALA A 113 13.71 5.57 -9.10
CA ALA A 113 15.10 5.97 -9.33
C ALA A 113 15.99 5.53 -8.14
N ALA A 114 17.31 5.62 -8.32
CA ALA A 114 18.24 5.43 -7.22
C ALA A 114 17.91 6.40 -6.06
N GLY A 115 17.81 5.88 -4.84
CA GLY A 115 17.44 6.62 -3.64
C GLY A 115 15.93 6.80 -3.41
N GLU A 116 15.07 6.47 -4.37
CA GLU A 116 13.63 6.56 -4.18
C GLU A 116 13.09 5.35 -3.41
N THR A 117 12.27 5.62 -2.39
CA THR A 117 11.72 4.61 -1.46
C THR A 117 10.20 4.54 -1.44
N VAL A 118 9.49 5.50 -2.06
CA VAL A 118 8.02 5.57 -2.02
C VAL A 118 7.48 6.00 -3.38
N LYS A 119 6.47 5.31 -3.84
CA LYS A 119 5.62 5.67 -4.98
C LYS A 119 4.16 5.44 -4.62
N THR A 120 3.28 6.15 -5.29
CA THR A 120 1.83 5.99 -5.14
C THR A 120 1.15 5.85 -6.50
N PHE A 121 0.00 5.20 -6.49
CA PHE A 121 -0.96 5.26 -7.58
C PHE A 121 -2.37 5.46 -7.03
N SER A 122 -3.30 5.88 -7.88
CA SER A 122 -4.68 6.13 -7.48
C SER A 122 -5.61 5.11 -8.12
N VAL A 123 -6.59 4.65 -7.36
CA VAL A 123 -7.73 3.86 -7.85
C VAL A 123 -8.95 4.78 -7.81
N PRO A 124 -9.51 5.20 -8.96
CA PRO A 124 -10.71 6.02 -8.98
C PRO A 124 -11.91 5.23 -8.43
N ILE A 125 -12.63 5.84 -7.50
CA ILE A 125 -13.85 5.31 -6.87
C ILE A 125 -15.03 6.07 -7.46
N ILE A 126 -16.12 5.37 -7.70
CA ILE A 126 -17.37 5.91 -8.24
C ILE A 126 -18.37 5.93 -7.09
N ASP A 127 -18.84 7.13 -6.76
CA ASP A 127 -19.87 7.38 -5.75
C ASP A 127 -21.26 7.32 -6.42
N ASP A 128 -22.20 6.62 -5.81
CA ASP A 128 -23.58 6.60 -6.29
C ASP A 128 -24.58 6.77 -5.13
N ALA A 129 -25.77 6.26 -5.16
CA ALA A 129 -26.79 6.41 -4.10
C ALA A 129 -27.42 5.05 -3.73
N LEU A 130 -26.77 3.96 -4.05
CA LEU A 130 -27.24 2.60 -3.77
C LEU A 130 -26.66 2.13 -2.43
N VAL A 131 -27.48 1.53 -1.61
CA VAL A 131 -27.02 0.90 -0.36
C VAL A 131 -26.54 -0.51 -0.69
N GLU A 132 -25.25 -0.72 -0.80
CA GLU A 132 -24.65 -1.97 -1.24
C GLU A 132 -23.85 -2.67 -0.14
N GLY A 133 -23.39 -1.91 0.84
CA GLY A 133 -22.48 -2.35 1.90
C GLY A 133 -21.02 -2.32 1.43
N ASN A 134 -20.09 -2.57 2.36
CA ASN A 134 -18.67 -2.45 2.05
C ASN A 134 -18.21 -3.47 1.00
N GLU A 135 -17.43 -3.03 0.05
CA GLU A 135 -16.94 -3.81 -1.06
C GLU A 135 -15.41 -3.85 -1.14
N THR A 136 -14.87 -4.78 -1.91
CA THR A 136 -13.43 -5.03 -1.96
C THR A 136 -12.88 -5.07 -3.37
N ILE A 137 -11.66 -4.50 -3.52
CA ILE A 137 -10.85 -4.54 -4.73
C ILE A 137 -9.50 -5.16 -4.36
N PRO A 138 -9.18 -6.38 -4.84
CA PRO A 138 -7.85 -6.94 -4.68
C PRO A 138 -6.83 -6.20 -5.54
N LEU A 139 -5.65 -5.94 -4.97
CA LEU A 139 -4.52 -5.28 -5.63
C LEU A 139 -3.33 -6.22 -5.71
N ILE A 140 -2.56 -6.17 -6.79
CA ILE A 140 -1.37 -7.00 -6.98
C ILE A 140 -0.20 -6.19 -7.54
N LEU A 141 1.01 -6.55 -7.09
CA LEU A 141 2.27 -6.14 -7.68
C LEU A 141 2.91 -7.34 -8.39
N THR A 142 3.42 -7.11 -9.61
CA THR A 142 4.03 -8.14 -10.46
C THR A 142 5.25 -7.57 -11.20
N ASN A 143 5.97 -8.41 -11.95
CA ASN A 143 7.07 -7.98 -12.82
C ASN A 143 8.11 -7.09 -12.13
N PHE A 144 8.61 -7.55 -10.97
CA PHE A 144 9.69 -6.88 -10.25
C PHE A 144 10.96 -6.87 -11.09
N ASN A 145 11.53 -5.70 -11.34
CA ASN A 145 12.71 -5.51 -12.19
C ASN A 145 13.76 -4.65 -11.48
N GLY A 146 15.04 -5.01 -11.65
CA GLY A 146 16.19 -4.48 -10.92
C GLY A 146 16.64 -5.46 -9.83
N LEU A 147 17.55 -5.01 -8.94
CA LEU A 147 17.98 -5.79 -7.76
C LEU A 147 16.90 -5.69 -6.67
N VAL A 148 15.76 -6.35 -6.92
CA VAL A 148 14.59 -6.28 -6.02
C VAL A 148 13.89 -7.63 -5.89
N THR A 149 13.41 -7.89 -4.68
CA THR A 149 12.52 -9.02 -4.37
C THR A 149 11.12 -8.53 -4.05
N ALA A 150 10.15 -9.43 -4.13
CA ALA A 150 8.78 -9.11 -3.73
C ALA A 150 8.66 -9.02 -2.21
N GLY A 151 8.12 -7.90 -1.72
CA GLY A 151 7.64 -7.72 -0.37
C GLY A 151 6.17 -8.11 -0.23
N GLN A 152 5.37 -7.21 0.36
CA GLN A 152 3.92 -7.33 0.40
C GLN A 152 3.36 -7.12 -1.03
N ALA A 153 3.29 -8.20 -1.82
CA ALA A 153 2.92 -8.15 -3.24
C ALA A 153 1.40 -8.08 -3.49
N THR A 154 0.58 -8.30 -2.46
CA THR A 154 -0.89 -8.24 -2.57
C THR A 154 -1.47 -7.36 -1.48
N ALA A 155 -2.57 -6.67 -1.77
CA ALA A 155 -3.34 -5.89 -0.80
C ALA A 155 -4.83 -5.93 -1.14
N ILE A 156 -5.67 -5.54 -0.19
CA ILE A 156 -7.11 -5.36 -0.38
C ILE A 156 -7.44 -3.88 -0.13
N LEU A 157 -8.08 -3.24 -1.09
CA LEU A 157 -8.75 -1.97 -0.90
C LEU A 157 -10.22 -2.24 -0.61
N THR A 158 -10.73 -1.70 0.51
CA THR A 158 -12.15 -1.74 0.88
C THR A 158 -12.78 -0.39 0.59
N ILE A 159 -13.85 -0.38 -0.21
CA ILE A 159 -14.76 0.75 -0.37
C ILE A 159 -15.79 0.66 0.75
N VAL A 160 -15.96 1.74 1.48
CA VAL A 160 -16.97 1.84 2.55
C VAL A 160 -18.17 2.61 1.98
N ASP A 161 -19.30 1.90 1.87
CA ASP A 161 -20.58 2.45 1.49
C ASP A 161 -21.04 3.52 2.51
N ASN A 162 -21.40 4.69 2.03
CA ASN A 162 -21.87 5.83 2.82
C ASN A 162 -23.36 6.09 2.67
N ASP A 163 -24.06 5.26 1.90
CA ASP A 163 -25.46 5.45 1.58
C ASP A 163 -26.39 4.89 2.66
N THR A 164 -27.54 5.51 2.74
CA THR A 164 -28.59 5.12 3.68
C THR A 164 -29.86 4.76 2.91
N ALA A 165 -30.50 3.67 3.31
CA ALA A 165 -31.75 3.28 2.71
C ALA A 165 -32.77 4.45 2.77
N PRO A 166 -33.44 4.79 1.66
CA PRO A 166 -34.49 5.79 1.68
C PRO A 166 -35.59 5.31 2.62
N GLY A 167 -35.90 6.13 3.64
CA GLY A 167 -36.96 5.80 4.57
C GLY A 167 -38.31 5.69 3.87
N VAL A 168 -39.24 4.97 4.49
CA VAL A 168 -40.62 4.85 4.03
C VAL A 168 -41.53 5.78 4.82
N PHE A 169 -42.43 6.45 4.13
CA PHE A 169 -43.45 7.25 4.76
C PHE A 169 -44.69 6.39 5.00
N ASN A 170 -45.19 6.44 6.24
CA ASN A 170 -46.40 5.75 6.64
C ASN A 170 -47.34 6.73 7.36
N PHE A 171 -48.63 6.49 7.28
CA PHE A 171 -49.54 7.11 8.24
C PHE A 171 -49.25 6.51 9.62
N SER A 172 -49.27 7.35 10.66
CA SER A 172 -49.04 6.92 12.04
C SER A 172 -50.15 5.98 12.57
N SER A 173 -51.30 5.95 11.90
CA SER A 173 -52.42 5.05 12.19
C SER A 173 -53.11 4.61 10.89
N ALA A 174 -53.64 3.39 10.90
CA ALA A 174 -54.44 2.86 9.78
C ALA A 174 -55.81 3.59 9.65
N THR A 175 -56.29 4.18 10.71
CA THR A 175 -57.55 4.91 10.74
C THR A 175 -57.47 6.17 11.59
N TYR A 176 -58.09 7.20 11.14
CA TYR A 176 -58.33 8.45 11.89
C TYR A 176 -59.80 8.69 11.97
N SER A 177 -60.29 9.18 13.08
CA SER A 177 -61.70 9.54 13.26
C SER A 177 -61.84 10.96 13.83
N ILE A 178 -62.81 11.65 13.39
CA ILE A 178 -63.17 12.97 13.87
C ILE A 178 -64.70 13.06 13.91
N SER A 179 -65.25 13.68 14.97
CA SER A 179 -66.67 13.91 15.05
C SER A 179 -67.03 15.19 14.32
N GLU A 180 -68.04 15.13 13.46
CA GLU A 180 -68.64 16.26 12.83
C GLU A 180 -69.33 17.15 13.92
N SER A 181 -69.16 18.44 13.82
CA SER A 181 -69.77 19.41 14.72
C SER A 181 -70.43 20.56 13.94
N SER A 182 -71.16 21.41 14.60
CA SER A 182 -71.81 22.59 13.99
C SER A 182 -70.83 23.69 13.57
N SER A 183 -69.52 23.50 13.80
CA SER A 183 -68.50 24.44 13.41
C SER A 183 -67.37 23.64 12.62
N THR A 184 -66.55 24.40 11.88
CA THR A 184 -65.40 23.78 11.18
C THR A 184 -64.44 23.09 12.17
N VAL A 185 -64.12 21.83 11.95
CA VAL A 185 -63.15 21.07 12.70
C VAL A 185 -62.04 20.58 11.78
N ASN A 186 -60.79 20.50 12.30
CA ASN A 186 -59.64 20.03 11.57
C ASN A 186 -59.24 18.65 12.07
N ALA A 187 -59.09 17.68 11.18
CA ALA A 187 -58.48 16.40 11.51
C ALA A 187 -56.95 16.51 11.42
N LEU A 188 -56.23 16.14 12.45
CA LEU A 188 -54.79 15.99 12.42
C LEU A 188 -54.44 14.60 11.91
N ILE A 189 -53.85 14.54 10.71
CA ILE A 189 -53.33 13.31 10.12
C ILE A 189 -51.81 13.33 10.24
N THR A 190 -51.25 12.36 10.95
CA THR A 190 -49.81 12.29 11.16
C THR A 190 -49.17 11.29 10.20
N VAL A 191 -48.13 11.74 9.49
CA VAL A 191 -47.27 10.92 8.65
C VAL A 191 -45.91 10.78 9.36
N VAL A 192 -45.41 9.58 9.44
CA VAL A 192 -44.11 9.27 10.04
C VAL A 192 -43.18 8.72 8.96
N ARG A 193 -41.91 9.10 9.03
CA ARG A 193 -40.85 8.46 8.25
C ARG A 193 -40.14 7.41 9.14
N ALA A 194 -39.96 6.19 8.62
CA ALA A 194 -39.25 5.11 9.28
C ALA A 194 -38.13 4.60 8.40
N ASN A 195 -37.07 4.13 9.03
CA ASN A 195 -35.92 3.48 8.34
C ASN A 195 -35.22 4.36 7.29
N GLY A 196 -34.91 5.61 7.65
CA GLY A 196 -34.13 6.49 6.76
C GLY A 196 -33.68 7.77 7.49
#